data_2b90385d2908ffb3d70f762f19d85b00
#
_entry.id   2b90385d2908ffb3d70f762f19d85b00
#
_cell.length_a   1.000
_cell.length_b   1.000
_cell.length_c   1.000
_cell.angle_alpha   90.00
_cell.angle_beta   90.00
_cell.angle_gamma   90.00
#
_symmetry.space_group_name_H-M   'P 1'
#
loop_
_entity.id
_entity.type
_entity.pdbx_description
1 polymer ?
#
loop_
_entity_poly.entity_id
_entity_poly.type
_entity_poly.pdbx_seq_one_letter_code
_entity_poly.pdbx_strand_id
1 'polypeptide(L)'
;AALGIRIIAPIPGKGTIGIEVPNAKANIVSMESTLNSKKFQETKMELPIALGKTITNEVFMVDLAKIPHLLVAGATGQGKSVGLNAIITSLLYKKHPNELKLVLIDPKKVEFSVYSRIANKFMAAVPDEEEPIITDVTKVVRTLNSLCVLMDSRYDLLKKAGARNIKEYNQKYINHKLKLTDGHEYMPYIVVIIDEFGDLIMTAGKEVELPIARIAQLARAVGIHMIIATQRPTTSII
;
A
#
# COMPACT_ATOMS: atom_id res chain seq x y z
N ALA A 1 -8.74 33.26 8.02
CA ALA A 1 -9.52 32.35 7.19
C ALA A 1 -10.51 31.62 8.09
N ALA A 2 -11.82 31.66 7.78
CA ALA A 2 -12.81 30.92 8.52
C ALA A 2 -12.54 29.43 8.33
N LEU A 3 -12.15 28.74 9.40
CA LEU A 3 -12.02 27.29 9.39
C LEU A 3 -13.45 26.73 9.22
N GLY A 4 -13.64 25.94 8.19
CA GLY A 4 -14.97 25.40 7.86
C GLY A 4 -15.53 24.51 8.96
N ILE A 5 -16.78 24.72 9.33
CA ILE A 5 -17.54 23.85 10.22
C ILE A 5 -18.14 22.73 9.36
N ARG A 6 -18.00 21.47 9.80
CA ARG A 6 -18.64 20.32 9.15
C ARG A 6 -19.77 19.80 10.01
N ILE A 7 -20.96 19.65 9.40
CA ILE A 7 -22.15 19.08 10.07
C ILE A 7 -22.32 17.65 9.58
N ILE A 8 -22.41 16.71 10.50
CA ILE A 8 -22.70 15.29 10.26
C ILE A 8 -24.09 14.99 10.80
N ALA A 9 -25.06 14.83 9.91
CA ALA A 9 -26.44 14.62 10.31
C ALA A 9 -27.12 13.56 9.42
N PRO A 10 -27.63 12.48 10.01
CA PRO A 10 -27.42 12.01 11.39
C PRO A 10 -26.05 11.33 11.56
N ILE A 11 -25.56 11.23 12.79
CA ILE A 11 -24.39 10.37 13.07
C ILE A 11 -24.84 8.91 12.93
N PRO A 12 -24.21 8.10 12.06
CA PRO A 12 -24.57 6.72 11.87
C PRO A 12 -24.61 5.92 13.19
N GLY A 13 -25.76 5.27 13.46
CA GLY A 13 -25.97 4.44 14.63
C GLY A 13 -26.26 5.17 15.95
N LYS A 14 -26.32 6.52 15.97
CA LYS A 14 -26.54 7.28 17.23
C LYS A 14 -27.78 8.18 17.22
N GLY A 15 -28.43 8.41 16.09
CA GLY A 15 -29.63 9.29 16.01
C GLY A 15 -29.41 10.76 16.44
N THR A 16 -28.16 11.19 16.52
CA THR A 16 -27.74 12.53 16.93
C THR A 16 -27.04 13.27 15.79
N ILE A 17 -26.93 14.59 15.91
CA ILE A 17 -26.19 15.44 14.97
C ILE A 17 -24.80 15.71 15.53
N GLY A 18 -23.75 15.56 14.72
CA GLY A 18 -22.39 15.92 15.04
C GLY A 18 -22.02 17.27 14.41
N ILE A 19 -21.35 18.13 15.15
CA ILE A 19 -20.77 19.35 14.64
C ILE A 19 -19.27 19.28 14.86
N GLU A 20 -18.50 19.22 13.78
CA GLU A 20 -17.03 19.25 13.84
C GLU A 20 -16.57 20.70 13.70
N VAL A 21 -15.87 21.18 14.72
CA VAL A 21 -15.26 22.51 14.73
C VAL A 21 -13.76 22.33 14.78
N PRO A 22 -13.01 22.89 13.81
CA PRO A 22 -11.55 22.79 13.82
C PRO A 22 -10.94 23.42 15.07
N ASN A 23 -9.90 22.80 15.62
CA ASN A 23 -9.15 23.38 16.74
C ASN A 23 -8.38 24.63 16.27
N ALA A 24 -8.33 25.65 17.09
CA ALA A 24 -7.54 26.87 16.85
C ALA A 24 -6.04 26.53 16.68
N LYS A 25 -5.56 25.51 17.41
CA LYS A 25 -4.22 24.95 17.29
C LYS A 25 -4.33 23.44 17.06
N ALA A 26 -3.84 22.98 15.92
CA ALA A 26 -3.83 21.56 15.59
C ALA A 26 -2.88 20.79 16.51
N ASN A 27 -3.31 19.63 16.99
CA ASN A 27 -2.46 18.69 17.70
C ASN A 27 -1.76 17.77 16.70
N ILE A 28 -0.45 17.58 16.89
CA ILE A 28 0.34 16.65 16.06
C ILE A 28 0.25 15.27 16.69
N VAL A 29 -0.17 14.29 15.89
CA VAL A 29 -0.14 12.87 16.26
C VAL A 29 1.17 12.29 15.78
N SER A 30 2.04 11.89 16.72
CA SER A 30 3.31 11.28 16.34
C SER A 30 3.11 9.85 15.85
N MET A 31 3.90 9.45 14.84
CA MET A 31 3.88 8.06 14.34
C MET A 31 4.34 7.09 15.44
N GLU A 32 5.31 7.48 16.25
CA GLU A 32 5.80 6.69 17.38
C GLU A 32 4.66 6.33 18.35
N SER A 33 3.86 7.32 18.77
CA SER A 33 2.72 7.08 19.69
C SER A 33 1.66 6.16 19.07
N THR A 34 1.52 6.21 17.76
CA THR A 34 0.57 5.38 17.02
C THR A 34 1.05 3.93 16.93
N LEU A 35 2.31 3.72 16.57
CA LEU A 35 2.93 2.39 16.48
C LEU A 35 3.05 1.70 17.83
N ASN A 36 3.32 2.45 18.92
CA ASN A 36 3.41 1.92 20.27
C ASN A 36 2.04 1.66 20.92
N SER A 37 0.95 2.00 20.25
CA SER A 37 -0.38 1.74 20.78
C SER A 37 -0.65 0.23 20.89
N LYS A 38 -1.36 -0.16 21.96
CA LYS A 38 -1.79 -1.55 22.15
C LYS A 38 -2.55 -2.08 20.92
N LYS A 39 -3.41 -1.25 20.33
CA LYS A 39 -4.19 -1.58 19.13
C LYS A 39 -3.30 -1.95 17.94
N PHE A 40 -2.19 -1.23 17.71
CA PHE A 40 -1.25 -1.55 16.65
C PHE A 40 -0.41 -2.78 16.97
N GLN A 41 0.09 -2.88 18.20
CA GLN A 41 0.97 -3.99 18.61
C GLN A 41 0.26 -5.34 18.57
N GLU A 42 -0.99 -5.41 19.03
CA GLU A 42 -1.76 -6.66 19.15
C GLU A 42 -2.64 -6.97 17.93
N THR A 43 -2.61 -6.15 16.87
CA THR A 43 -3.43 -6.38 15.70
C THR A 43 -3.09 -7.69 14.98
N LYS A 44 -4.15 -8.38 14.52
CA LYS A 44 -4.06 -9.59 13.69
C LYS A 44 -4.27 -9.32 12.20
N MET A 45 -4.24 -8.05 11.80
CA MET A 45 -4.33 -7.64 10.40
C MET A 45 -3.12 -8.17 9.61
N GLU A 46 -3.34 -8.59 8.38
CA GLU A 46 -2.27 -9.09 7.50
C GLU A 46 -1.31 -7.95 7.08
N LEU A 47 -1.85 -6.82 6.67
CA LEU A 47 -1.10 -5.63 6.26
C LEU A 47 -1.66 -4.39 6.96
N PRO A 48 -1.40 -4.21 8.28
CA PRO A 48 -1.93 -3.08 9.01
C PRO A 48 -1.26 -1.78 8.61
N ILE A 49 -2.05 -0.79 8.28
CA ILE A 49 -1.62 0.59 8.08
C ILE A 49 -2.31 1.50 9.09
N ALA A 50 -1.52 2.23 9.85
CA ALA A 50 -1.98 3.17 10.85
C ALA A 50 -1.88 4.59 10.30
N LEU A 51 -3.02 5.27 10.20
CA LEU A 51 -3.15 6.56 9.53
C LEU A 51 -3.25 7.75 10.50
N GLY A 52 -3.17 7.50 11.80
CA GLY A 52 -3.26 8.50 12.83
C GLY A 52 -4.30 8.19 13.88
N LYS A 53 -4.99 9.21 14.41
CA LYS A 53 -6.03 9.07 15.43
C LYS A 53 -7.32 9.72 15.00
N THR A 54 -8.44 9.13 15.45
CA THR A 54 -9.78 9.71 15.30
C THR A 54 -9.97 10.91 16.24
N ILE A 55 -11.09 11.61 16.07
CA ILE A 55 -11.49 12.70 16.98
C ILE A 55 -11.72 12.22 18.42
N THR A 56 -11.94 10.92 18.64
CA THR A 56 -12.05 10.28 19.95
C THR A 56 -10.69 9.83 20.50
N ASN A 57 -9.59 10.25 19.87
CA ASN A 57 -8.21 9.91 20.24
C ASN A 57 -7.87 8.41 20.12
N GLU A 58 -8.65 7.65 19.37
CA GLU A 58 -8.37 6.25 19.06
C GLU A 58 -7.50 6.11 17.81
N VAL A 59 -6.56 5.18 17.84
CA VAL A 59 -5.74 4.89 16.65
C VAL A 59 -6.61 4.37 15.52
N PHE A 60 -6.55 5.05 14.37
CA PHE A 60 -7.24 4.65 13.15
C PHE A 60 -6.34 3.76 12.30
N MET A 61 -6.78 2.55 12.05
CA MET A 61 -6.03 1.54 11.32
C MET A 61 -6.93 0.81 10.34
N VAL A 62 -6.35 0.43 9.22
CA VAL A 62 -7.00 -0.42 8.21
C VAL A 62 -6.06 -1.53 7.77
N ASP A 63 -6.64 -2.63 7.29
CA ASP A 63 -5.89 -3.75 6.73
C ASP A 63 -5.85 -3.63 5.21
N LEU A 64 -4.68 -3.34 4.64
CA LEU A 64 -4.49 -3.19 3.20
C LEU A 64 -4.85 -4.50 2.45
N ALA A 65 -4.68 -5.66 3.07
CA ALA A 65 -5.06 -6.93 2.46
C ALA A 65 -6.59 -7.06 2.26
N LYS A 66 -7.39 -6.33 3.06
CA LYS A 66 -8.86 -6.30 2.96
C LYS A 66 -9.36 -5.22 2.00
N ILE A 67 -8.69 -4.06 2.00
CA ILE A 67 -8.89 -3.02 0.99
C ILE A 67 -7.79 -3.20 -0.05
N PRO A 68 -8.06 -3.88 -1.17
CA PRO A 68 -6.99 -4.44 -2.01
C PRO A 68 -6.05 -3.37 -2.57
N HIS A 69 -6.58 -2.19 -2.88
CA HIS A 69 -5.82 -1.08 -3.43
C HIS A 69 -6.29 0.22 -2.79
N LEU A 70 -5.39 1.19 -2.71
CA LEU A 70 -5.63 2.47 -2.05
C LEU A 70 -5.25 3.62 -2.99
N LEU A 71 -6.15 4.58 -3.14
CA LEU A 71 -5.87 5.86 -3.77
C LEU A 71 -5.62 6.91 -2.69
N VAL A 72 -4.48 7.60 -2.80
CA VAL A 72 -4.11 8.70 -1.91
C VAL A 72 -4.03 9.98 -2.73
N ALA A 73 -4.95 10.89 -2.52
CA ALA A 73 -4.99 12.16 -3.24
C ALA A 73 -4.76 13.33 -2.29
N GLY A 74 -3.95 14.30 -2.72
CA GLY A 74 -3.71 15.51 -1.95
C GLY A 74 -2.78 16.47 -2.68
N ALA A 75 -3.17 17.74 -2.75
CA ALA A 75 -2.31 18.80 -3.28
C ALA A 75 -1.06 19.00 -2.41
N THR A 76 -0.10 19.73 -2.93
CA THR A 76 1.13 20.09 -2.20
C THR A 76 0.79 20.70 -0.83
N GLY A 77 1.43 20.22 0.22
CA GLY A 77 1.18 20.68 1.60
C GLY A 77 -0.05 20.09 2.29
N GLN A 78 -0.84 19.24 1.62
CA GLN A 78 -2.03 18.59 2.19
C GLN A 78 -1.74 17.25 2.89
N GLY A 79 -0.48 16.89 3.06
CA GLY A 79 -0.07 15.72 3.83
C GLY A 79 0.02 14.41 3.04
N LYS A 80 -0.05 14.41 1.69
CA LYS A 80 0.11 13.20 0.86
C LYS A 80 1.38 12.43 1.22
N SER A 81 2.54 13.08 1.22
CA SER A 81 3.82 12.47 1.55
C SER A 81 3.87 11.94 2.98
N VAL A 82 3.30 12.69 3.93
CA VAL A 82 3.17 12.25 5.33
C VAL A 82 2.32 10.99 5.42
N GLY A 83 1.21 10.93 4.70
CA GLY A 83 0.33 9.76 4.63
C GLY A 83 1.04 8.54 4.04
N LEU A 84 1.76 8.70 2.92
CA LEU A 84 2.55 7.61 2.32
C LEU A 84 3.63 7.10 3.26
N ASN A 85 4.37 8.01 3.92
CA ASN A 85 5.39 7.63 4.90
C ASN A 85 4.76 6.91 6.11
N ALA A 86 3.60 7.33 6.59
CA ALA A 86 2.88 6.64 7.67
C ALA A 86 2.49 5.21 7.28
N ILE A 87 2.04 5.00 6.03
CA ILE A 87 1.70 3.69 5.49
C ILE A 87 2.95 2.80 5.43
N ILE A 88 4.02 3.27 4.78
CA ILE A 88 5.27 2.51 4.63
C ILE A 88 5.83 2.15 6.02
N THR A 89 5.90 3.11 6.92
CA THR A 89 6.42 2.91 8.28
C THR A 89 5.59 1.87 9.04
N SER A 90 4.25 1.92 8.94
CA SER A 90 3.36 0.92 9.55
C SER A 90 3.69 -0.50 9.08
N LEU A 91 3.85 -0.68 7.77
CA LEU A 91 4.16 -1.97 7.17
C LEU A 91 5.54 -2.50 7.60
N LEU A 92 6.56 -1.62 7.59
CA LEU A 92 7.93 -1.96 8.00
C LEU A 92 8.04 -2.36 9.47
N TYR A 93 7.26 -1.72 10.36
CA TYR A 93 7.25 -2.05 11.78
C TYR A 93 6.48 -3.32 12.12
N LYS A 94 5.57 -3.76 11.22
CA LYS A 94 4.73 -4.92 11.49
C LYS A 94 5.18 -6.18 10.79
N LYS A 95 5.85 -6.08 9.66
CA LYS A 95 6.20 -7.22 8.80
C LYS A 95 7.70 -7.47 8.73
N HIS A 96 8.05 -8.76 8.75
CA HIS A 96 9.42 -9.17 8.47
C HIS A 96 9.73 -9.07 6.96
N PRO A 97 11.00 -8.84 6.56
CA PRO A 97 11.38 -8.76 5.13
C PRO A 97 11.02 -10.00 4.31
N ASN A 98 10.91 -11.16 4.93
CA ASN A 98 10.48 -12.39 4.25
C ASN A 98 8.96 -12.46 4.03
N GLU A 99 8.19 -11.61 4.70
CA GLU A 99 6.73 -11.57 4.60
C GLU A 99 6.22 -10.44 3.72
N LEU A 100 7.06 -9.42 3.50
CA LEU A 100 6.72 -8.20 2.76
C LEU A 100 7.84 -7.76 1.84
N LYS A 101 7.48 -7.45 0.59
CA LYS A 101 8.33 -6.73 -0.35
C LYS A 101 7.65 -5.47 -0.84
N LEU A 102 8.42 -4.42 -1.01
CA LEU A 102 7.97 -3.12 -1.52
C LEU A 102 8.48 -2.91 -2.94
N VAL A 103 7.65 -2.28 -3.76
CA VAL A 103 8.04 -1.73 -5.06
C VAL A 103 7.72 -0.23 -5.00
N LEU A 104 8.73 0.60 -4.93
CA LEU A 104 8.58 2.06 -4.81
C LEU A 104 8.86 2.73 -6.15
N ILE A 105 7.86 3.46 -6.63
CA ILE A 105 7.91 4.20 -7.90
C ILE A 105 7.80 5.69 -7.59
N ASP A 106 8.87 6.43 -7.88
CA ASP A 106 9.01 7.86 -7.58
C ASP A 106 9.60 8.60 -8.80
N PRO A 107 8.77 9.00 -9.77
CA PRO A 107 9.24 9.69 -10.98
C PRO A 107 9.97 11.00 -10.68
N LYS A 108 9.68 11.62 -9.53
CA LYS A 108 10.27 12.91 -9.12
C LYS A 108 11.56 12.77 -8.32
N LYS A 109 11.91 11.58 -7.86
CA LYS A 109 13.13 11.28 -7.07
C LYS A 109 13.21 12.03 -5.72
N VAL A 110 12.08 12.33 -5.09
CA VAL A 110 12.02 13.16 -3.89
C VAL A 110 11.55 12.41 -2.67
N GLU A 111 10.44 11.65 -2.81
CA GLU A 111 9.68 11.15 -1.67
C GLU A 111 10.28 9.87 -1.04
N PHE A 112 10.80 8.96 -1.86
CA PHE A 112 11.18 7.63 -1.41
C PHE A 112 12.69 7.40 -1.24
N SER A 113 13.54 8.38 -1.52
CA SER A 113 15.00 8.25 -1.46
C SER A 113 15.51 7.73 -0.11
N VAL A 114 14.86 8.09 0.99
CA VAL A 114 15.20 7.65 2.36
C VAL A 114 15.12 6.13 2.53
N TYR A 115 14.25 5.45 1.76
CA TYR A 115 14.06 4.00 1.83
C TYR A 115 15.12 3.19 1.09
N SER A 116 16.02 3.81 0.33
CA SER A 116 17.16 3.11 -0.30
C SER A 116 18.03 2.35 0.70
N ARG A 117 18.07 2.83 1.96
CA ARG A 117 18.84 2.19 3.04
C ARG A 117 18.34 0.80 3.44
N ILE A 118 17.08 0.48 3.16
CA ILE A 118 16.46 -0.82 3.49
C ILE A 118 16.22 -1.68 2.25
N ALA A 119 16.72 -1.24 1.09
CA ALA A 119 16.45 -1.84 -0.20
C ALA A 119 16.80 -3.33 -0.26
N ASN A 120 17.97 -3.69 0.22
CA ASN A 120 18.48 -5.07 0.23
C ASN A 120 17.59 -6.06 1.03
N LYS A 121 16.71 -5.56 1.90
CA LYS A 121 15.84 -6.39 2.73
C LYS A 121 14.39 -6.37 2.26
N PHE A 122 13.85 -5.17 2.05
CA PHE A 122 12.43 -4.96 1.83
C PHE A 122 12.02 -4.69 0.38
N MET A 123 12.94 -4.27 -0.50
CA MET A 123 12.55 -4.04 -1.90
C MET A 123 12.46 -5.37 -2.65
N ALA A 124 11.46 -5.46 -3.54
CA ALA A 124 11.41 -6.55 -4.50
C ALA A 124 12.56 -6.38 -5.50
N ALA A 125 13.31 -7.45 -5.73
CA ALA A 125 14.33 -7.46 -6.77
C ALA A 125 13.62 -7.45 -8.14
N VAL A 126 13.94 -6.45 -8.95
CA VAL A 126 13.55 -6.42 -10.36
C VAL A 126 14.80 -6.83 -11.14
N PRO A 127 14.73 -7.87 -11.98
CA PRO A 127 15.89 -8.30 -12.75
C PRO A 127 16.51 -7.14 -13.54
N ASP A 128 17.83 -7.06 -13.51
CA ASP A 128 18.64 -6.04 -14.20
C ASP A 128 18.46 -4.59 -13.72
N GLU A 129 17.88 -4.38 -12.52
CA GLU A 129 17.76 -3.06 -11.91
C GLU A 129 18.73 -2.92 -10.74
N GLU A 130 19.63 -1.93 -10.82
CA GLU A 130 20.57 -1.60 -9.76
C GLU A 130 19.96 -0.64 -8.72
N GLU A 131 19.04 0.23 -9.17
CA GLU A 131 18.39 1.21 -8.30
C GLU A 131 17.15 0.63 -7.63
N PRO A 132 17.06 0.68 -6.29
CA PRO A 132 15.94 0.09 -5.53
C PRO A 132 14.63 0.87 -5.68
N ILE A 133 14.70 2.14 -6.06
CA ILE A 133 13.55 3.02 -6.28
C ILE A 133 13.47 3.29 -7.77
N ILE A 134 12.30 3.02 -8.34
CA ILE A 134 12.08 3.11 -9.78
C ILE A 134 11.68 4.53 -10.13
N THR A 135 12.50 5.20 -10.93
CA THR A 135 12.33 6.61 -11.29
C THR A 135 12.14 6.83 -12.79
N ASP A 136 12.60 5.90 -13.60
CA ASP A 136 12.48 5.95 -15.06
C ASP A 136 11.20 5.30 -15.55
N VAL A 137 10.49 5.95 -16.47
CA VAL A 137 9.16 5.50 -16.96
C VAL A 137 9.24 4.16 -17.68
N THR A 138 10.30 3.91 -18.46
CA THR A 138 10.47 2.63 -19.16
C THR A 138 10.66 1.50 -18.17
N LYS A 139 11.40 1.75 -17.09
CA LYS A 139 11.59 0.80 -15.99
C LYS A 139 10.29 0.57 -15.23
N VAL A 140 9.46 1.60 -15.04
CA VAL A 140 8.11 1.47 -14.44
C VAL A 140 7.25 0.51 -15.27
N VAL A 141 7.16 0.72 -16.59
CA VAL A 141 6.38 -0.15 -17.49
C VAL A 141 6.87 -1.60 -17.40
N ARG A 142 8.19 -1.81 -17.44
CA ARG A 142 8.78 -3.15 -17.34
C ARG A 142 8.47 -3.81 -16.00
N THR A 143 8.56 -3.07 -14.90
CA THR A 143 8.24 -3.55 -13.56
C THR A 143 6.77 -3.94 -13.42
N LEU A 144 5.85 -3.12 -13.91
CA LEU A 144 4.42 -3.41 -13.87
C LEU A 144 4.07 -4.65 -14.70
N ASN A 145 4.68 -4.82 -15.87
CA ASN A 145 4.51 -6.04 -16.68
C ASN A 145 5.08 -7.28 -15.98
N SER A 146 6.26 -7.16 -15.34
CA SER A 146 6.84 -8.25 -14.55
C SER A 146 5.95 -8.65 -13.36
N LEU A 147 5.29 -7.68 -12.71
CA LEU A 147 4.30 -7.95 -11.65
C LEU A 147 3.07 -8.69 -12.19
N CYS A 148 2.62 -8.41 -13.42
CA CYS A 148 1.57 -9.17 -14.06
C CYS A 148 1.97 -10.63 -14.31
N VAL A 149 3.20 -10.87 -14.77
CA VAL A 149 3.73 -12.23 -14.97
C VAL A 149 3.84 -12.96 -13.63
N LEU A 150 4.36 -12.29 -12.59
CA LEU A 150 4.43 -12.85 -11.24
C LEU A 150 3.04 -13.17 -10.69
N MET A 151 2.06 -12.31 -10.92
CA MET A 151 0.67 -12.54 -10.53
C MET A 151 0.14 -13.84 -11.14
N ASP A 152 0.36 -14.07 -12.44
CA ASP A 152 -0.06 -15.28 -13.12
C ASP A 152 0.63 -16.53 -12.57
N SER A 153 1.95 -16.47 -12.36
CA SER A 153 2.69 -17.58 -11.77
C SER A 153 2.22 -17.93 -10.34
N ARG A 154 1.86 -16.91 -9.54
CA ARG A 154 1.29 -17.12 -8.22
C ARG A 154 -0.08 -17.78 -8.29
N TYR A 155 -0.92 -17.42 -9.26
CA TYR A 155 -2.20 -18.11 -9.48
C TYR A 155 -2.00 -19.59 -9.81
N ASP A 156 -1.00 -19.93 -10.63
CA ASP A 156 -0.67 -21.33 -10.94
C ASP A 156 -0.25 -22.10 -9.67
N LEU A 157 0.55 -21.49 -8.81
CA LEU A 157 0.94 -22.09 -7.53
C LEU A 157 -0.25 -22.22 -6.56
N LEU A 158 -1.16 -21.23 -6.49
CA LEU A 158 -2.41 -21.36 -5.72
C LEU A 158 -3.25 -22.53 -6.20
N LYS A 159 -3.39 -22.66 -7.51
CA LYS A 159 -4.13 -23.78 -8.15
C LYS A 159 -3.51 -25.13 -7.80
N LYS A 160 -2.20 -25.28 -7.97
CA LYS A 160 -1.46 -26.53 -7.61
C LYS A 160 -1.62 -26.86 -6.11
N ALA A 161 -1.61 -25.85 -5.25
CA ALA A 161 -1.76 -26.02 -3.81
C ALA A 161 -3.22 -26.26 -3.37
N GLY A 162 -4.21 -26.08 -4.25
CA GLY A 162 -5.61 -26.07 -3.89
C GLY A 162 -5.95 -24.96 -2.87
N ALA A 163 -5.31 -23.81 -2.98
CA ALA A 163 -5.51 -22.65 -2.11
C ALA A 163 -6.26 -21.54 -2.85
N ARG A 164 -7.13 -20.81 -2.15
CA ARG A 164 -7.94 -19.73 -2.74
C ARG A 164 -7.27 -18.36 -2.69
N ASN A 165 -6.29 -18.20 -1.81
CA ASN A 165 -5.58 -16.94 -1.62
C ASN A 165 -4.22 -17.19 -0.96
N ILE A 166 -3.38 -16.12 -0.97
CA ILE A 166 -2.03 -16.14 -0.41
C ILE A 166 -1.99 -16.56 1.06
N LYS A 167 -2.95 -16.15 1.87
CA LYS A 167 -2.98 -16.49 3.31
C LYS A 167 -3.15 -18.00 3.50
N GLU A 168 -4.12 -18.59 2.80
CA GLU A 168 -4.35 -20.04 2.84
C GLU A 168 -3.14 -20.81 2.28
N TYR A 169 -2.55 -20.32 1.19
CA TYR A 169 -1.36 -20.90 0.60
C TYR A 169 -0.17 -20.89 1.57
N ASN A 170 0.16 -19.73 2.13
CA ASN A 170 1.27 -19.59 3.07
C ASN A 170 1.06 -20.44 4.34
N GLN A 171 -0.18 -20.57 4.80
CA GLN A 171 -0.50 -21.45 5.94
C GLN A 171 -0.24 -22.92 5.60
N LYS A 172 -0.57 -23.37 4.37
CA LYS A 172 -0.23 -24.72 3.90
C LYS A 172 1.28 -24.92 3.78
N TYR A 173 1.99 -23.89 3.30
CA TYR A 173 3.46 -23.93 3.18
C TYR A 173 4.13 -24.06 4.56
N ILE A 174 3.77 -23.20 5.52
CA ILE A 174 4.32 -23.23 6.89
C ILE A 174 4.04 -24.57 7.58
N ASN A 175 2.87 -25.13 7.33
CA ASN A 175 2.47 -26.44 7.90
C ASN A 175 3.05 -27.64 7.13
N HIS A 176 4.03 -27.42 6.24
CA HIS A 176 4.69 -28.47 5.43
C HIS A 176 3.71 -29.35 4.61
N LYS A 177 2.58 -28.77 4.17
CA LYS A 177 1.58 -29.47 3.35
C LYS A 177 1.82 -29.35 1.85
N LEU A 178 2.85 -28.58 1.44
CA LEU A 178 3.20 -28.34 0.06
C LEU A 178 4.59 -28.95 -0.22
N LYS A 179 4.72 -29.61 -1.38
CA LYS A 179 5.99 -30.23 -1.79
C LYS A 179 6.88 -29.16 -2.45
N LEU A 180 8.10 -29.00 -1.94
CA LEU A 180 9.08 -28.07 -2.51
C LEU A 180 9.50 -28.48 -3.94
N THR A 181 9.47 -29.77 -4.25
CA THR A 181 9.75 -30.32 -5.59
C THR A 181 8.76 -29.83 -6.66
N ASP A 182 7.57 -29.38 -6.26
CA ASP A 182 6.55 -28.87 -7.17
C ASP A 182 6.69 -27.35 -7.42
N GLY A 183 7.80 -26.76 -6.94
CA GLY A 183 8.13 -25.36 -7.08
C GLY A 183 7.43 -24.44 -6.05
N HIS A 184 6.88 -25.03 -4.97
CA HIS A 184 6.26 -24.23 -3.91
C HIS A 184 7.30 -23.50 -3.07
N GLU A 185 7.07 -22.24 -2.84
CA GLU A 185 7.86 -21.35 -1.97
C GLU A 185 6.93 -20.46 -1.14
N TYR A 186 7.45 -19.89 -0.06
CA TYR A 186 6.69 -18.91 0.72
C TYR A 186 6.45 -17.66 -0.14
N MET A 187 5.22 -17.19 -0.21
CA MET A 187 4.86 -15.98 -0.96
C MET A 187 4.85 -14.76 -0.03
N PRO A 188 5.81 -13.83 -0.14
CA PRO A 188 5.68 -12.54 0.54
C PRO A 188 4.54 -11.71 -0.08
N TYR A 189 3.88 -10.90 0.73
CA TYR A 189 3.06 -9.82 0.20
C TYR A 189 3.92 -8.83 -0.58
N ILE A 190 3.36 -8.28 -1.65
CA ILE A 190 4.02 -7.22 -2.42
C ILE A 190 3.14 -5.98 -2.38
N VAL A 191 3.71 -4.86 -1.94
CA VAL A 191 3.02 -3.58 -1.93
C VAL A 191 3.74 -2.63 -2.89
N VAL A 192 3.03 -2.26 -3.95
CA VAL A 192 3.50 -1.32 -4.96
C VAL A 192 3.00 0.07 -4.58
N ILE A 193 3.89 1.04 -4.47
CA ILE A 193 3.55 2.42 -4.10
C ILE A 193 4.04 3.35 -5.18
N ILE A 194 3.10 4.09 -5.78
CA ILE A 194 3.35 5.08 -6.83
C ILE A 194 3.10 6.46 -6.26
N ASP A 195 4.14 7.31 -6.18
CA ASP A 195 4.03 8.65 -5.58
C ASP A 195 3.20 9.62 -6.42
N GLU A 196 3.44 9.69 -7.71
CA GLU A 196 2.71 10.61 -8.61
C GLU A 196 2.26 9.91 -9.88
N PHE A 197 1.05 9.36 -9.82
CA PHE A 197 0.46 8.62 -10.93
C PHE A 197 0.17 9.50 -12.14
N GLY A 198 -0.21 10.76 -11.90
CA GLY A 198 -0.51 11.71 -12.97
C GLY A 198 0.65 11.90 -13.94
N ASP A 199 1.86 11.97 -13.44
CA ASP A 199 3.05 12.13 -14.29
C ASP A 199 3.31 10.88 -15.15
N LEU A 200 3.06 9.69 -14.62
CA LEU A 200 3.20 8.43 -15.37
C LEU A 200 2.16 8.31 -16.49
N ILE A 201 0.90 8.62 -16.20
CA ILE A 201 -0.17 8.58 -17.21
C ILE A 201 0.09 9.59 -18.32
N MET A 202 0.53 10.80 -17.98
CA MET A 202 0.84 11.83 -18.98
C MET A 202 2.01 11.43 -19.90
N THR A 203 2.95 10.62 -19.40
CA THR A 203 4.16 10.23 -20.14
C THR A 203 4.00 8.92 -20.90
N ALA A 204 3.46 7.88 -20.26
CA ALA A 204 3.38 6.53 -20.84
C ALA A 204 1.93 6.07 -21.12
N GLY A 205 0.90 6.80 -20.68
CA GLY A 205 -0.49 6.52 -21.01
C GLY A 205 -0.88 5.06 -20.83
N LYS A 206 -1.34 4.43 -21.91
CA LYS A 206 -1.83 3.05 -21.90
C LYS A 206 -0.81 2.00 -21.49
N GLU A 207 0.47 2.26 -21.65
CA GLU A 207 1.53 1.29 -21.28
C GLU A 207 1.60 1.05 -19.78
N VAL A 208 1.25 2.06 -18.96
CA VAL A 208 1.13 1.91 -17.51
C VAL A 208 -0.30 1.61 -17.07
N GLU A 209 -1.31 2.13 -17.77
CA GLU A 209 -2.73 1.95 -17.43
C GLU A 209 -3.14 0.48 -17.49
N LEU A 210 -2.80 -0.23 -18.58
CA LEU A 210 -3.21 -1.63 -18.78
C LEU A 210 -2.70 -2.57 -17.69
N PRO A 211 -1.39 -2.62 -17.36
CA PRO A 211 -0.92 -3.49 -16.29
C PRO A 211 -1.46 -3.07 -14.91
N ILE A 212 -1.63 -1.78 -14.63
CA ILE A 212 -2.25 -1.29 -13.39
C ILE A 212 -3.68 -1.78 -13.27
N ALA A 213 -4.49 -1.63 -14.32
CA ALA A 213 -5.88 -2.09 -14.33
C ALA A 213 -5.96 -3.61 -14.09
N ARG A 214 -5.07 -4.39 -14.71
CA ARG A 214 -5.00 -5.83 -14.54
C ARG A 214 -4.65 -6.23 -13.11
N ILE A 215 -3.64 -5.60 -12.51
CA ILE A 215 -3.26 -5.82 -11.12
C ILE A 215 -4.42 -5.41 -10.19
N ALA A 216 -5.06 -4.27 -10.42
CA ALA A 216 -6.16 -3.79 -9.61
C ALA A 216 -7.35 -4.77 -9.58
N GLN A 217 -7.62 -5.44 -10.68
CA GLN A 217 -8.74 -6.38 -10.79
C GLN A 217 -8.41 -7.76 -10.20
N LEU A 218 -7.19 -8.25 -10.33
CA LEU A 218 -6.87 -9.65 -10.13
C LEU A 218 -5.88 -9.93 -8.99
N ALA A 219 -5.04 -8.98 -8.58
CA ALA A 219 -3.88 -9.29 -7.76
C ALA A 219 -4.15 -9.51 -6.26
N ARG A 220 -5.34 -9.18 -5.76
CA ARG A 220 -5.70 -9.30 -4.34
C ARG A 220 -5.46 -10.71 -3.79
N ALA A 221 -5.95 -11.72 -4.49
CA ALA A 221 -5.87 -13.11 -4.01
C ALA A 221 -4.43 -13.63 -3.93
N VAL A 222 -3.54 -13.10 -4.75
CA VAL A 222 -2.11 -13.48 -4.81
C VAL A 222 -1.21 -12.55 -3.98
N GLY A 223 -1.79 -11.64 -3.18
CA GLY A 223 -1.07 -10.79 -2.24
C GLY A 223 -0.26 -9.67 -2.87
N ILE A 224 -0.69 -9.15 -4.00
CA ILE A 224 -0.11 -7.95 -4.61
C ILE A 224 -1.11 -6.80 -4.45
N HIS A 225 -0.69 -5.73 -3.80
CA HIS A 225 -1.51 -4.57 -3.47
C HIS A 225 -0.87 -3.31 -4.01
N MET A 226 -1.68 -2.35 -4.45
CA MET A 226 -1.20 -1.06 -4.96
C MET A 226 -1.70 0.10 -4.12
N ILE A 227 -0.81 1.05 -3.91
CA ILE A 227 -1.10 2.36 -3.36
C ILE A 227 -0.71 3.38 -4.43
N ILE A 228 -1.71 4.03 -4.99
CA ILE A 228 -1.53 5.02 -6.05
C ILE A 228 -1.74 6.39 -5.44
N ALA A 229 -0.74 7.25 -5.53
CA ALA A 229 -0.85 8.62 -5.05
C ALA A 229 -0.81 9.63 -6.21
N THR A 230 -1.53 10.73 -6.04
CA THR A 230 -1.51 11.83 -7.00
C THR A 230 -1.80 13.17 -6.35
N GLN A 231 -1.18 14.21 -6.86
CA GLN A 231 -1.51 15.60 -6.50
C GLN A 231 -2.68 16.16 -7.32
N ARG A 232 -3.07 15.47 -8.40
CA ARG A 232 -4.09 15.91 -9.36
C ARG A 232 -5.20 14.86 -9.50
N PRO A 233 -6.14 14.79 -8.55
CA PRO A 233 -7.25 13.84 -8.63
C PRO A 233 -8.31 14.33 -9.63
N THR A 234 -8.05 14.17 -10.92
CA THR A 234 -8.99 14.51 -12.00
C THR A 234 -9.48 13.23 -12.67
N THR A 235 -10.68 13.26 -13.24
CA THR A 235 -11.27 12.12 -13.96
C THR A 235 -10.48 11.68 -15.19
N SER A 236 -9.55 12.51 -15.67
CA SER A 236 -8.63 12.18 -16.76
C SER A 236 -7.38 11.42 -16.31
N ILE A 237 -7.16 11.33 -14.99
CA ILE A 237 -5.99 10.68 -14.38
C ILE A 237 -6.40 9.44 -13.56
N ILE A 238 -7.64 9.44 -13.02
CA ILE A 238 -8.17 8.38 -12.15
C ILE A 238 -9.37 7.72 -12.82
#